data_8741b1afbe43c4c0ec98f39e6335dd61
#
_entry.id   8741b1afbe43c4c0ec98f39e6335dd61
#
_cell.length_a   1.000
_cell.length_b   1.000
_cell.length_c   1.000
_cell.angle_alpha   90.00
_cell.angle_beta   90.00
_cell.angle_gamma   90.00
#
_symmetry.space_group_name_H-M   'P 1'
#
loop_
_entity.id
_entity.type
_entity.pdbx_description
1 polymer ?
#
loop_
_entity_poly.entity_id
_entity_poly.type
_entity_poly.pdbx_seq_one_letter_code
_entity_poly.pdbx_strand_id
1 'polypeptide(L)'
;NIAGFNNALELRNTNLKKKNSKLKEIMQEIIADSYKRLLFPSLENECRTDLTDVANEQAIKMFEVNLKPLLLQSPLKNNVIMGFDPGYRMGCKVAIIDKNGEVLDTTVVYPTPPFNKTEEALEKLKALVEKDKVDIVAVGNGTASKESEIFICELIKQVNRPLNYAMVNEAGASVYSASKLGAEEFPDYDVNLRSAVSIARRLADPMAELIKIDVKSIGVGQYQHDMPQNRLTQVLTGVVEYCVNSVGVDLNSASPSLLSYVSGLNSSIAKNIVEYRKEINHFDSREQLLKVKKGPKAYEQCAGFLRITDGENVLDNTAVHPESYQSAEKLLKLFNLTDADVKANNLESLPSLVKLKGEEKVAEEIGVGVPTLVDMVKELTKPGRDIREDMPKPVLRAELLSLENLKEGMIIKGTVRNVIDFGAFIDIGVHQDGLVHISQISNKFIKHPSDVLTVGQQLNVKVL
;
A
#
# COMPACT_ATOMS: atom_id res chain seq x y z
N ASN A 1 25.96 -15.98 -32.04
CA ASN A 1 25.60 -16.79 -33.21
C ASN A 1 26.75 -17.73 -33.57
N ILE A 2 26.84 -18.90 -32.90
CA ILE A 2 27.87 -19.93 -33.03
C ILE A 2 28.05 -20.35 -34.49
N ALA A 3 26.96 -20.46 -35.27
CA ALA A 3 26.97 -20.83 -36.66
C ALA A 3 27.69 -19.78 -37.53
N GLY A 4 27.51 -18.49 -37.28
CA GLY A 4 28.21 -17.40 -37.98
C GLY A 4 29.70 -17.36 -37.71
N PHE A 5 30.10 -17.69 -36.45
CA PHE A 5 31.51 -17.75 -36.06
C PHE A 5 32.21 -18.97 -36.69
N ASN A 6 31.56 -20.15 -36.72
CA ASN A 6 32.09 -21.33 -37.37
C ASN A 6 32.22 -21.12 -38.89
N ASN A 7 31.28 -20.45 -39.56
CA ASN A 7 31.39 -20.11 -41.00
C ASN A 7 32.53 -19.12 -41.27
N ALA A 8 32.78 -18.13 -40.38
CA ALA A 8 33.90 -17.19 -40.51
C ALA A 8 35.26 -17.93 -40.31
N LEU A 9 35.31 -18.91 -39.40
CA LEU A 9 36.46 -19.80 -39.16
C LEU A 9 36.75 -20.69 -40.38
N GLU A 10 35.70 -21.27 -41.03
CA GLU A 10 35.84 -22.09 -42.23
C GLU A 10 36.29 -21.28 -43.43
N LEU A 11 35.83 -20.08 -43.63
CA LEU A 11 36.23 -19.16 -44.70
C LEU A 11 37.70 -18.72 -44.55
N ARG A 12 38.20 -18.48 -43.34
CA ARG A 12 39.63 -18.22 -43.05
C ARG A 12 40.50 -19.45 -43.24
N ASN A 13 40.01 -20.61 -42.83
CA ASN A 13 40.69 -21.89 -43.05
C ASN A 13 40.88 -22.26 -44.52
N THR A 14 39.93 -21.91 -45.40
CA THR A 14 40.08 -22.16 -46.85
C THR A 14 41.16 -21.30 -47.51
N ASN A 15 41.43 -20.09 -47.02
CA ASN A 15 42.55 -19.25 -47.49
C ASN A 15 43.92 -19.69 -46.98
N LEU A 16 44.01 -20.35 -45.83
CA LEU A 16 45.24 -20.88 -45.25
C LEU A 16 45.62 -22.24 -45.76
N LYS A 17 44.70 -23.00 -46.42
CA LYS A 17 44.97 -24.33 -46.96
C LYS A 17 46.08 -24.39 -48.03
N LYS A 18 46.55 -23.28 -48.54
CA LYS A 18 47.49 -23.23 -49.65
C LYS A 18 48.96 -23.06 -49.27
N LYS A 19 49.37 -22.89 -47.99
CA LYS A 19 50.78 -22.52 -47.72
C LYS A 19 51.54 -23.10 -46.50
N ASN A 20 51.08 -23.98 -45.68
CA ASN A 20 51.95 -24.72 -44.72
C ASN A 20 51.13 -25.51 -43.71
N SER A 21 51.25 -26.82 -43.60
CA SER A 21 50.48 -27.66 -42.69
C SER A 21 50.72 -27.35 -41.19
N LYS A 22 51.97 -27.06 -40.81
CA LYS A 22 52.31 -26.66 -39.40
C LYS A 22 51.70 -25.33 -38.98
N LEU A 23 51.67 -24.34 -39.85
CA LEU A 23 51.07 -23.03 -39.53
C LEU A 23 49.57 -23.16 -39.33
N LYS A 24 48.93 -24.06 -40.08
CA LYS A 24 47.50 -24.33 -39.98
C LYS A 24 47.14 -25.00 -38.63
N GLU A 25 47.91 -25.94 -38.15
CA GLU A 25 47.72 -26.61 -36.86
C GLU A 25 47.85 -25.60 -35.70
N ILE A 26 48.93 -24.78 -35.69
CA ILE A 26 49.13 -23.73 -34.70
C ILE A 26 47.97 -22.70 -34.71
N MET A 27 47.52 -22.30 -35.87
CA MET A 27 46.40 -21.36 -35.98
C MET A 27 45.07 -21.98 -35.47
N GLN A 28 44.85 -23.27 -35.73
CA GLN A 28 43.68 -23.97 -35.20
C GLN A 28 43.73 -24.08 -33.67
N GLU A 29 44.88 -24.35 -33.08
CA GLU A 29 45.05 -24.38 -31.64
C GLU A 29 44.81 -22.99 -31.00
N ILE A 30 45.37 -21.93 -31.59
CA ILE A 30 45.19 -20.53 -31.11
C ILE A 30 43.71 -20.14 -31.19
N ILE A 31 43.02 -20.47 -32.30
CA ILE A 31 41.59 -20.16 -32.49
C ILE A 31 40.74 -20.94 -31.47
N ALA A 32 41.05 -22.25 -31.27
CA ALA A 32 40.34 -23.08 -30.31
C ALA A 32 40.54 -22.56 -28.87
N ASP A 33 41.78 -22.20 -28.49
CA ASP A 33 42.08 -21.61 -27.20
C ASP A 33 41.37 -20.27 -27.00
N SER A 34 41.47 -19.38 -27.99
CA SER A 34 40.79 -18.06 -27.92
C SER A 34 39.26 -18.21 -27.79
N TYR A 35 38.64 -19.12 -28.53
CA TYR A 35 37.23 -19.41 -28.42
C TYR A 35 36.90 -19.94 -27.02
N LYS A 36 37.59 -20.98 -26.56
CA LYS A 36 37.29 -21.66 -25.29
C LYS A 36 37.57 -20.77 -24.08
N ARG A 37 38.66 -20.02 -24.07
CA ARG A 37 39.14 -19.27 -22.92
C ARG A 37 38.63 -17.84 -22.88
N LEU A 38 38.36 -17.18 -24.01
CA LEU A 38 37.98 -15.78 -24.06
C LEU A 38 36.55 -15.59 -24.56
N LEU A 39 36.22 -16.09 -25.76
CA LEU A 39 34.98 -15.76 -26.42
C LEU A 39 33.77 -16.48 -25.78
N PHE A 40 33.86 -17.79 -25.57
CA PHE A 40 32.75 -18.56 -25.03
C PHE A 40 32.35 -18.15 -23.61
N PRO A 41 33.28 -17.95 -22.65
CA PRO A 41 32.93 -17.45 -21.32
C PRO A 41 32.33 -16.01 -21.36
N SER A 42 32.82 -15.16 -22.26
CA SER A 42 32.27 -13.82 -22.43
C SER A 42 30.82 -13.85 -22.93
N LEU A 43 30.52 -14.66 -23.95
CA LEU A 43 29.18 -14.83 -24.46
C LEU A 43 28.24 -15.52 -23.46
N GLU A 44 28.74 -16.50 -22.70
CA GLU A 44 27.97 -17.13 -21.65
C GLU A 44 27.59 -16.14 -20.57
N ASN A 45 28.52 -15.30 -20.12
CA ASN A 45 28.27 -14.26 -19.13
C ASN A 45 27.29 -13.21 -19.65
N GLU A 46 27.41 -12.76 -20.91
CA GLU A 46 26.48 -11.84 -21.53
C GLU A 46 25.06 -12.42 -21.55
N CYS A 47 24.88 -13.63 -22.05
CA CYS A 47 23.58 -14.31 -22.04
C CYS A 47 23.01 -14.50 -20.63
N ARG A 48 23.84 -14.83 -19.62
CA ARG A 48 23.38 -14.96 -18.23
C ARG A 48 22.94 -13.61 -17.67
N THR A 49 23.70 -12.55 -17.95
CA THR A 49 23.36 -11.20 -17.52
C THR A 49 22.02 -10.75 -18.12
N ASP A 50 21.85 -10.92 -19.43
CA ASP A 50 20.61 -10.56 -20.11
C ASP A 50 19.38 -11.30 -19.54
N LEU A 51 19.52 -12.61 -19.30
CA LEU A 51 18.46 -13.40 -18.68
C LEU A 51 18.17 -12.98 -17.24
N THR A 52 19.20 -12.64 -16.47
CA THR A 52 19.07 -12.16 -15.10
C THR A 52 18.37 -10.82 -15.06
N ASP A 53 18.71 -9.91 -15.97
CA ASP A 53 18.08 -8.57 -16.04
C ASP A 53 16.59 -8.69 -16.38
N VAL A 54 16.21 -9.54 -17.32
CA VAL A 54 14.81 -9.81 -17.64
C VAL A 54 14.06 -10.39 -16.43
N ALA A 55 14.67 -11.35 -15.74
CA ALA A 55 14.07 -11.96 -14.55
C ALA A 55 13.93 -10.95 -13.40
N ASN A 56 14.92 -10.09 -13.18
CA ASN A 56 14.90 -9.03 -12.19
C ASN A 56 13.76 -8.02 -12.44
N GLU A 57 13.59 -7.55 -13.68
CA GLU A 57 12.52 -6.60 -14.00
C GLU A 57 11.13 -7.24 -13.81
N GLN A 58 10.95 -8.52 -14.14
CA GLN A 58 9.71 -9.23 -13.88
C GLN A 58 9.43 -9.37 -12.37
N ALA A 59 10.43 -9.72 -11.58
CA ALA A 59 10.31 -9.82 -10.13
C ALA A 59 9.99 -8.46 -9.49
N ILE A 60 10.67 -7.40 -9.92
CA ILE A 60 10.43 -6.02 -9.43
C ILE A 60 9.00 -5.57 -9.75
N LYS A 61 8.48 -5.93 -10.93
CA LYS A 61 7.08 -5.67 -11.29
C LYS A 61 6.10 -6.38 -10.35
N MET A 62 6.41 -7.60 -9.90
CA MET A 62 5.58 -8.30 -8.92
C MET A 62 5.62 -7.62 -7.55
N PHE A 63 6.76 -7.06 -7.13
CA PHE A 63 6.82 -6.25 -5.91
C PHE A 63 5.94 -4.99 -6.02
N GLU A 64 5.94 -4.31 -7.17
CA GLU A 64 5.06 -3.18 -7.45
C GLU A 64 3.58 -3.58 -7.30
N VAL A 65 3.18 -4.68 -7.94
CA VAL A 65 1.80 -5.21 -7.91
C VAL A 65 1.37 -5.57 -6.49
N ASN A 66 2.28 -6.11 -5.66
CA ASN A 66 1.98 -6.50 -4.28
C ASN A 66 1.95 -5.30 -3.31
N LEU A 67 2.78 -4.27 -3.52
CA LEU A 67 2.84 -3.10 -2.63
C LEU A 67 1.59 -2.24 -2.76
N LYS A 68 1.13 -2.00 -3.98
CA LYS A 68 0.01 -1.09 -4.25
C LYS A 68 -1.27 -1.43 -3.46
N PRO A 69 -1.78 -2.68 -3.42
CA PRO A 69 -2.95 -3.04 -2.62
C PRO A 69 -2.74 -2.87 -1.12
N LEU A 70 -1.52 -3.06 -0.61
CA LEU A 70 -1.22 -2.87 0.81
C LEU A 70 -1.34 -1.40 1.22
N LEU A 71 -0.86 -0.48 0.37
CA LEU A 71 -0.94 0.96 0.62
C LEU A 71 -2.37 1.49 0.44
N LEU A 72 -3.12 0.93 -0.52
CA LEU A 72 -4.48 1.37 -0.84
C LEU A 72 -5.57 0.61 -0.06
N GLN A 73 -5.24 -0.11 1.01
CA GLN A 73 -6.25 -0.69 1.88
C GLN A 73 -7.16 0.38 2.46
N SER A 74 -8.46 0.05 2.56
CA SER A 74 -9.47 0.94 3.14
C SER A 74 -9.14 1.24 4.61
N PRO A 75 -8.98 2.52 5.01
CA PRO A 75 -8.75 2.90 6.39
C PRO A 75 -10.00 2.70 7.24
N LEU A 76 -9.82 2.35 8.53
CA LEU A 76 -10.90 2.30 9.52
C LEU A 76 -10.89 3.58 10.37
N LYS A 77 -11.35 4.68 9.76
CA LYS A 77 -11.45 5.99 10.42
C LYS A 77 -12.52 5.98 11.54
N ASN A 78 -12.39 6.90 12.47
CA ASN A 78 -13.36 7.14 13.56
C ASN A 78 -13.55 6.00 14.57
N ASN A 79 -12.60 5.09 14.72
CA ASN A 79 -12.60 4.03 15.71
C ASN A 79 -11.50 4.25 16.76
N VAL A 80 -11.77 3.82 17.98
CA VAL A 80 -10.74 3.63 19.02
C VAL A 80 -10.18 2.23 18.86
N ILE A 81 -8.87 2.14 18.60
CA ILE A 81 -8.23 0.88 18.22
C ILE A 81 -7.20 0.47 19.25
N MET A 82 -7.29 -0.77 19.72
CA MET A 82 -6.27 -1.40 20.56
C MET A 82 -5.31 -2.17 19.63
N GLY A 83 -4.05 -1.77 19.55
CA GLY A 83 -2.99 -2.53 18.92
C GLY A 83 -2.46 -3.58 19.88
N PHE A 84 -2.42 -4.82 19.43
CA PHE A 84 -1.90 -5.95 20.17
C PHE A 84 -0.73 -6.57 19.41
N ASP A 85 0.48 -6.39 19.94
CA ASP A 85 1.72 -6.93 19.38
C ASP A 85 2.07 -8.23 20.13
N PRO A 86 1.85 -9.42 19.50
CA PRO A 86 2.04 -10.71 20.14
C PRO A 86 3.50 -10.98 20.52
N GLY A 87 3.71 -11.68 21.62
CA GLY A 87 5.04 -12.09 22.02
C GLY A 87 5.05 -13.11 23.15
N TYR A 88 6.05 -13.99 23.16
CA TYR A 88 6.21 -15.00 24.22
C TYR A 88 6.96 -14.44 25.44
N ARG A 89 8.29 -14.35 25.36
CA ARG A 89 9.16 -14.03 26.53
C ARG A 89 9.02 -12.60 27.03
N MET A 90 8.87 -11.65 26.11
CA MET A 90 8.75 -10.22 26.47
C MET A 90 7.31 -9.78 26.72
N GLY A 91 6.37 -10.74 26.70
CA GLY A 91 4.94 -10.46 26.82
C GLY A 91 4.34 -9.84 25.57
N CYS A 92 3.03 -9.74 25.53
CA CYS A 92 2.28 -9.05 24.49
C CYS A 92 2.18 -7.57 24.82
N LYS A 93 2.52 -6.69 23.88
CA LYS A 93 2.48 -5.24 24.05
C LYS A 93 1.15 -4.74 23.54
N VAL A 94 0.59 -3.81 24.27
CA VAL A 94 -0.72 -3.26 23.99
C VAL A 94 -0.63 -1.74 23.99
N ALA A 95 -1.20 -1.11 22.96
CA ALA A 95 -1.36 0.32 22.87
C ALA A 95 -2.77 0.65 22.38
N ILE A 96 -3.43 1.60 22.99
CA ILE A 96 -4.75 2.06 22.57
C ILE A 96 -4.60 3.43 21.93
N ILE A 97 -5.14 3.61 20.75
CA ILE A 97 -5.16 4.89 20.04
C ILE A 97 -6.60 5.39 19.91
N ASP A 98 -6.73 6.70 19.97
CA ASP A 98 -7.99 7.39 19.71
C ASP A 98 -8.31 7.45 18.18
N LYS A 99 -9.42 8.11 17.84
CA LYS A 99 -9.88 8.31 16.46
C LYS A 99 -8.93 9.13 15.58
N ASN A 100 -8.02 9.88 16.20
CA ASN A 100 -7.01 10.70 15.54
C ASN A 100 -5.64 9.99 15.45
N GLY A 101 -5.52 8.79 16.03
CA GLY A 101 -4.28 8.03 16.11
C GLY A 101 -3.36 8.43 17.26
N GLU A 102 -3.85 9.25 18.22
CA GLU A 102 -3.12 9.61 19.44
C GLU A 102 -3.23 8.50 20.48
N VAL A 103 -2.14 8.25 21.22
CA VAL A 103 -2.09 7.17 22.20
C VAL A 103 -2.82 7.58 23.48
N LEU A 104 -3.81 6.77 23.86
CA LEU A 104 -4.58 6.92 25.12
C LEU A 104 -3.95 6.17 26.26
N ASP A 105 -3.62 4.90 26.04
CA ASP A 105 -3.06 4.01 27.05
C ASP A 105 -2.09 3.00 26.44
N THR A 106 -1.16 2.53 27.28
CA THR A 106 -0.22 1.45 26.92
C THR A 106 -0.05 0.46 28.07
N THR A 107 0.15 -0.81 27.73
CA THR A 107 0.46 -1.82 28.74
C THR A 107 1.17 -3.03 28.15
N VAL A 108 1.67 -3.89 29.03
CA VAL A 108 2.22 -5.21 28.69
C VAL A 108 1.45 -6.26 29.46
N VAL A 109 1.08 -7.35 28.79
CA VAL A 109 0.38 -8.50 29.36
C VAL A 109 1.06 -9.80 28.95
N TYR A 110 0.87 -10.87 29.73
CA TYR A 110 1.57 -12.13 29.57
C TYR A 110 0.60 -13.33 29.45
N PRO A 111 -0.35 -13.33 28.50
CA PRO A 111 -1.31 -14.42 28.34
C PRO A 111 -0.72 -15.67 27.71
N THR A 112 0.42 -15.53 27.05
CA THR A 112 1.07 -16.59 26.25
C THR A 112 2.14 -17.34 27.05
N PRO A 113 2.54 -18.56 26.63
CA PRO A 113 3.67 -19.27 27.23
C PRO A 113 4.96 -18.41 27.24
N PRO A 114 5.86 -18.55 28.21
CA PRO A 114 5.85 -19.51 29.34
C PRO A 114 5.05 -19.06 30.54
N PHE A 115 4.55 -17.82 30.58
CA PHE A 115 3.94 -17.22 31.78
C PHE A 115 2.48 -17.62 31.98
N ASN A 116 1.69 -17.73 30.92
CA ASN A 116 0.26 -18.12 30.92
C ASN A 116 -0.60 -17.36 31.96
N LYS A 117 -0.34 -16.06 32.17
CA LYS A 117 -1.10 -15.20 33.08
C LYS A 117 -2.39 -14.68 32.39
N THR A 118 -3.21 -15.62 31.93
CA THR A 118 -4.38 -15.33 31.11
C THR A 118 -5.44 -14.54 31.87
N GLU A 119 -5.77 -14.94 33.12
CA GLU A 119 -6.80 -14.27 33.93
C GLU A 119 -6.40 -12.81 34.28
N GLU A 120 -5.16 -12.60 34.76
CA GLU A 120 -4.63 -11.26 35.06
C GLU A 120 -4.66 -10.36 33.81
N ALA A 121 -4.29 -10.93 32.64
CA ALA A 121 -4.31 -10.23 31.38
C ALA A 121 -5.73 -9.86 30.91
N LEU A 122 -6.70 -10.78 31.05
CA LEU A 122 -8.09 -10.54 30.71
C LEU A 122 -8.71 -9.44 31.57
N GLU A 123 -8.54 -9.48 32.87
CA GLU A 123 -9.06 -8.44 33.79
C GLU A 123 -8.49 -7.05 33.43
N LYS A 124 -7.17 -6.99 33.18
CA LYS A 124 -6.49 -5.73 32.84
C LYS A 124 -6.97 -5.16 31.51
N LEU A 125 -7.05 -6.00 30.46
CA LEU A 125 -7.48 -5.53 29.14
C LEU A 125 -8.98 -5.21 29.12
N LYS A 126 -9.81 -5.95 29.82
CA LYS A 126 -11.24 -5.66 29.98
C LYS A 126 -11.43 -4.26 30.57
N ALA A 127 -10.72 -3.94 31.66
CA ALA A 127 -10.78 -2.60 32.28
C ALA A 127 -10.38 -1.49 31.30
N LEU A 128 -9.33 -1.70 30.49
CA LEU A 128 -8.88 -0.73 29.47
C LEU A 128 -9.89 -0.60 28.32
N VAL A 129 -10.45 -1.70 27.82
CA VAL A 129 -11.48 -1.69 26.75
C VAL A 129 -12.71 -0.90 27.20
N GLU A 130 -13.16 -1.08 28.43
CA GLU A 130 -14.32 -0.37 28.98
C GLU A 130 -14.03 1.09 29.27
N LYS A 131 -12.83 1.41 29.81
CA LYS A 131 -12.36 2.77 30.08
C LYS A 131 -12.25 3.62 28.83
N ASP A 132 -11.51 3.15 27.83
CA ASP A 132 -11.17 3.91 26.64
C ASP A 132 -12.19 3.71 25.50
N LYS A 133 -13.20 2.88 25.73
CA LYS A 133 -14.27 2.56 24.76
C LYS A 133 -13.73 1.99 23.45
N VAL A 134 -12.80 1.03 23.54
CA VAL A 134 -12.17 0.39 22.37
C VAL A 134 -13.24 -0.26 21.48
N ASP A 135 -13.19 0.01 20.19
CA ASP A 135 -14.13 -0.53 19.18
C ASP A 135 -13.56 -1.77 18.49
N ILE A 136 -12.23 -1.79 18.25
CA ILE A 136 -11.56 -2.82 17.47
C ILE A 136 -10.20 -3.15 18.08
N VAL A 137 -9.83 -4.44 18.06
CA VAL A 137 -8.49 -4.91 18.40
C VAL A 137 -7.73 -5.26 17.11
N ALA A 138 -6.61 -4.59 16.87
CA ALA A 138 -5.67 -4.88 15.79
C ALA A 138 -4.62 -5.87 16.30
N VAL A 139 -4.64 -7.12 15.86
CA VAL A 139 -3.73 -8.18 16.31
C VAL A 139 -2.64 -8.39 15.26
N GLY A 140 -1.37 -8.26 15.64
CA GLY A 140 -0.24 -8.55 14.77
C GLY A 140 -0.21 -10.03 14.36
N ASN A 141 0.17 -10.30 13.11
CA ASN A 141 0.16 -11.65 12.53
C ASN A 141 1.52 -12.40 12.63
N GLY A 142 2.42 -11.97 13.50
CA GLY A 142 3.74 -12.58 13.67
C GLY A 142 3.78 -13.70 14.68
N THR A 143 4.87 -13.73 15.44
CA THR A 143 5.10 -14.76 16.47
C THR A 143 4.02 -14.73 17.54
N ALA A 144 3.52 -15.90 17.99
CA ALA A 144 2.43 -16.04 18.98
C ALA A 144 1.08 -15.43 18.56
N SER A 145 0.86 -15.17 17.28
CA SER A 145 -0.40 -14.59 16.77
C SER A 145 -1.60 -15.50 17.01
N LYS A 146 -1.43 -16.81 16.89
CA LYS A 146 -2.50 -17.80 17.09
C LYS A 146 -3.00 -17.83 18.53
N GLU A 147 -2.09 -17.92 19.49
CA GLU A 147 -2.40 -17.91 20.92
C GLU A 147 -3.03 -16.57 21.31
N SER A 148 -2.55 -15.49 20.72
CA SER A 148 -3.09 -14.15 20.93
C SER A 148 -4.48 -13.98 20.34
N GLU A 149 -4.75 -14.54 19.17
CA GLU A 149 -6.10 -14.54 18.57
C GLU A 149 -7.11 -15.27 19.45
N ILE A 150 -6.76 -16.45 19.98
CA ILE A 150 -7.60 -17.21 20.93
C ILE A 150 -7.86 -16.36 22.17
N PHE A 151 -6.83 -15.75 22.74
CA PHE A 151 -6.93 -14.89 23.92
C PHE A 151 -7.83 -13.67 23.69
N ILE A 152 -7.72 -13.00 22.52
CA ILE A 152 -8.58 -11.87 22.19
C ILE A 152 -10.02 -12.29 21.99
N CYS A 153 -10.29 -13.46 21.40
CA CYS A 153 -11.65 -14.01 21.30
C CYS A 153 -12.26 -14.28 22.69
N GLU A 154 -11.45 -14.71 23.66
CA GLU A 154 -11.89 -14.86 25.05
C GLU A 154 -12.19 -13.51 25.72
N LEU A 155 -11.35 -12.50 25.49
CA LEU A 155 -11.59 -11.12 25.93
C LEU A 155 -12.92 -10.58 25.38
N ILE A 156 -13.19 -10.76 24.09
CA ILE A 156 -14.42 -10.31 23.43
C ILE A 156 -15.67 -10.89 24.11
N LYS A 157 -15.64 -12.17 24.53
CA LYS A 157 -16.77 -12.82 25.22
C LYS A 157 -17.04 -12.24 26.61
N GLN A 158 -16.03 -11.67 27.26
CA GLN A 158 -16.12 -11.15 28.64
C GLN A 158 -16.44 -9.66 28.72
N VAL A 159 -16.30 -8.92 27.63
CA VAL A 159 -16.57 -7.48 27.58
C VAL A 159 -18.06 -7.22 27.32
N ASN A 160 -18.63 -6.20 27.99
CA ASN A 160 -20.06 -5.86 27.93
C ASN A 160 -20.42 -4.87 26.79
N ARG A 161 -19.54 -4.74 25.78
CA ARG A 161 -19.76 -3.86 24.63
C ARG A 161 -19.39 -4.58 23.32
N PRO A 162 -19.92 -4.13 22.17
CA PRO A 162 -19.49 -4.66 20.88
C PRO A 162 -17.98 -4.42 20.70
N LEU A 163 -17.22 -5.49 20.53
CA LEU A 163 -15.81 -5.47 20.27
C LEU A 163 -15.50 -6.46 19.15
N ASN A 164 -14.74 -6.02 18.17
CA ASN A 164 -14.27 -6.86 17.07
C ASN A 164 -12.75 -6.90 17.04
N TYR A 165 -12.17 -7.83 16.31
CA TYR A 165 -10.74 -7.84 16.04
C TYR A 165 -10.45 -8.01 14.55
N ALA A 166 -9.26 -7.59 14.15
CA ALA A 166 -8.71 -7.80 12.82
C ALA A 166 -7.25 -8.22 12.92
N MET A 167 -6.84 -9.17 12.08
CA MET A 167 -5.43 -9.52 11.92
C MET A 167 -4.73 -8.48 11.06
N VAL A 168 -3.62 -7.96 11.52
CA VAL A 168 -2.85 -6.91 10.87
C VAL A 168 -1.46 -7.43 10.52
N ASN A 169 -1.01 -7.16 9.31
CA ASN A 169 0.37 -7.48 8.92
C ASN A 169 1.35 -6.59 9.70
N GLU A 170 2.19 -7.21 10.55
CA GLU A 170 3.18 -6.51 11.36
C GLU A 170 4.55 -6.36 10.69
N ALA A 171 4.72 -6.81 9.43
CA ALA A 171 5.99 -6.70 8.72
C ALA A 171 6.53 -5.25 8.77
N GLY A 172 7.78 -5.10 9.19
CA GLY A 172 8.43 -3.80 9.37
C GLY A 172 7.98 -2.98 10.58
N ALA A 173 7.06 -3.43 11.44
CA ALA A 173 6.69 -2.72 12.67
C ALA A 173 7.89 -2.58 13.63
N SER A 174 8.73 -3.62 13.73
CA SER A 174 9.98 -3.59 14.48
C SER A 174 11.01 -2.61 13.86
N VAL A 175 11.03 -2.46 12.55
CA VAL A 175 11.90 -1.48 11.86
C VAL A 175 11.47 -0.06 12.21
N TYR A 176 10.17 0.22 12.16
CA TYR A 176 9.64 1.52 12.60
C TYR A 176 9.96 1.79 14.07
N SER A 177 9.70 0.85 14.96
CA SER A 177 9.90 1.03 16.40
C SER A 177 11.35 1.31 16.79
N ALA A 178 12.31 0.74 16.07
CA ALA A 178 13.75 0.98 16.25
C ALA A 178 14.27 2.20 15.45
N SER A 179 13.46 2.81 14.61
CA SER A 179 13.87 3.94 13.77
C SER A 179 14.02 5.23 14.56
N LYS A 180 14.79 6.18 13.99
CA LYS A 180 14.90 7.53 14.53
C LYS A 180 13.52 8.22 14.58
N LEU A 181 12.69 8.03 13.57
CA LEU A 181 11.35 8.59 13.51
C LEU A 181 10.46 8.05 14.65
N GLY A 182 10.48 6.74 14.91
CA GLY A 182 9.75 6.14 16.02
C GLY A 182 10.22 6.66 17.39
N ALA A 183 11.54 6.95 17.52
CA ALA A 183 12.07 7.57 18.73
C ALA A 183 11.68 9.05 18.88
N GLU A 184 11.57 9.79 17.79
CA GLU A 184 11.11 11.19 17.77
C GLU A 184 9.61 11.32 18.04
N GLU A 185 8.78 10.39 17.51
CA GLU A 185 7.33 10.38 17.73
C GLU A 185 6.98 9.94 19.17
N PHE A 186 7.74 9.01 19.74
CA PHE A 186 7.49 8.42 21.06
C PHE A 186 8.77 8.33 21.89
N PRO A 187 9.31 9.47 22.38
CA PRO A 187 10.55 9.49 23.14
C PRO A 187 10.45 8.73 24.48
N ASP A 188 9.27 8.73 25.11
CA ASP A 188 9.03 8.14 26.43
C ASP A 188 8.67 6.65 26.37
N TYR A 189 8.43 6.08 25.17
CA TYR A 189 8.07 4.68 25.03
C TYR A 189 9.27 3.83 24.63
N ASP A 190 9.32 2.62 25.17
CA ASP A 190 10.30 1.65 24.74
C ASP A 190 10.02 1.17 23.29
N VAL A 191 11.03 0.55 22.69
CA VAL A 191 10.95 0.05 21.32
C VAL A 191 9.77 -0.91 21.11
N ASN A 192 9.43 -1.70 22.13
CA ASN A 192 8.37 -2.69 22.00
C ASN A 192 6.97 -2.06 22.01
N LEU A 193 6.73 -1.03 22.83
CA LEU A 193 5.43 -0.32 22.86
C LEU A 193 5.16 0.44 21.57
N ARG A 194 6.19 1.00 20.91
CA ARG A 194 6.06 1.68 19.63
C ARG A 194 5.55 0.74 18.53
N SER A 195 5.93 -0.54 18.61
CA SER A 195 5.45 -1.57 17.67
C SER A 195 3.92 -1.77 17.78
N ALA A 196 3.39 -1.86 19.01
CA ALA A 196 1.95 -1.98 19.24
C ALA A 196 1.16 -0.74 18.73
N VAL A 197 1.71 0.47 18.93
CA VAL A 197 1.13 1.70 18.36
C VAL A 197 1.09 1.62 16.83
N SER A 198 2.18 1.18 16.20
CA SER A 198 2.25 1.02 14.74
C SER A 198 1.20 0.02 14.24
N ILE A 199 1.00 -1.11 14.91
CA ILE A 199 -0.03 -2.10 14.55
C ILE A 199 -1.43 -1.49 14.62
N ALA A 200 -1.75 -0.72 15.66
CA ALA A 200 -3.03 -0.03 15.75
C ALA A 200 -3.23 0.99 14.63
N ARG A 201 -2.21 1.82 14.36
CA ARG A 201 -2.25 2.84 13.31
C ARG A 201 -2.33 2.26 11.90
N ARG A 202 -1.75 1.07 11.64
CA ARG A 202 -1.89 0.36 10.37
C ARG A 202 -3.32 -0.04 10.06
N LEU A 203 -4.12 -0.31 11.08
CA LEU A 203 -5.54 -0.59 10.90
C LEU A 203 -6.34 0.71 10.71
N ALA A 204 -5.97 1.78 11.39
CA ALA A 204 -6.59 3.10 11.26
C ALA A 204 -6.35 3.71 9.88
N ASP A 205 -5.09 3.80 9.45
CA ASP A 205 -4.68 4.25 8.11
C ASP A 205 -3.39 3.52 7.68
N PRO A 206 -3.51 2.43 6.88
CA PRO A 206 -2.36 1.63 6.45
C PRO A 206 -1.31 2.44 5.70
N MET A 207 -1.72 3.30 4.78
CA MET A 207 -0.80 4.09 3.97
C MET A 207 0.00 5.07 4.84
N ALA A 208 -0.67 5.84 5.68
CA ALA A 208 -0.03 6.85 6.53
C ALA A 208 1.03 6.24 7.47
N GLU A 209 0.86 4.99 7.89
CA GLU A 209 1.81 4.30 8.76
C GLU A 209 2.90 3.56 8.00
N LEU A 210 2.56 2.83 6.93
CA LEU A 210 3.54 2.02 6.17
C LEU A 210 4.62 2.85 5.48
N ILE A 211 4.31 4.07 5.07
CA ILE A 211 5.29 4.98 4.43
C ILE A 211 6.35 5.55 5.39
N LYS A 212 6.19 5.36 6.70
CA LYS A 212 7.17 5.81 7.71
C LYS A 212 8.44 4.96 7.72
N ILE A 213 8.40 3.79 7.10
CA ILE A 213 9.53 2.85 6.98
C ILE A 213 9.99 2.70 5.54
N ASP A 214 11.18 2.17 5.34
CA ASP A 214 11.61 1.75 4.01
C ASP A 214 10.65 0.69 3.48
N VAL A 215 10.06 0.94 2.32
CA VAL A 215 9.10 0.04 1.66
C VAL A 215 9.64 -1.38 1.46
N LYS A 216 10.96 -1.53 1.35
CA LYS A 216 11.62 -2.84 1.31
C LYS A 216 11.43 -3.65 2.60
N SER A 217 11.11 -3.01 3.71
CA SER A 217 10.86 -3.67 5.00
C SER A 217 9.43 -4.16 5.16
N ILE A 218 8.52 -3.85 4.23
CA ILE A 218 7.11 -4.26 4.28
C ILE A 218 6.90 -5.74 3.91
N GLY A 219 7.90 -6.38 3.26
CA GLY A 219 7.81 -7.79 2.90
C GLY A 219 6.90 -8.08 1.69
N VAL A 220 7.00 -7.26 0.64
CA VAL A 220 6.18 -7.36 -0.58
C VAL A 220 6.64 -8.43 -1.58
N GLY A 221 7.72 -9.15 -1.32
CA GLY A 221 8.22 -10.22 -2.19
C GLY A 221 9.38 -11.01 -1.59
N GLN A 222 9.70 -12.15 -2.22
CA GLN A 222 10.80 -13.02 -1.83
C GLN A 222 12.09 -12.65 -2.60
N TYR A 223 13.25 -13.06 -2.07
CA TYR A 223 14.57 -12.87 -2.70
C TYR A 223 14.89 -11.41 -3.05
N GLN A 224 14.34 -10.49 -2.29
CA GLN A 224 14.48 -9.04 -2.50
C GLN A 224 15.94 -8.56 -2.48
N HIS A 225 16.80 -9.24 -1.70
CA HIS A 225 18.23 -8.96 -1.59
C HIS A 225 19.03 -9.32 -2.86
N ASP A 226 18.51 -10.21 -3.70
CA ASP A 226 19.15 -10.62 -4.96
C ASP A 226 18.88 -9.63 -6.10
N MET A 227 17.91 -8.72 -5.92
CA MET A 227 17.53 -7.73 -6.91
C MET A 227 18.51 -6.53 -6.96
N PRO A 228 18.63 -5.83 -8.09
CA PRO A 228 19.35 -4.56 -8.18
C PRO A 228 18.71 -3.50 -7.25
N GLN A 229 19.35 -3.23 -6.10
CA GLN A 229 18.76 -2.45 -5.00
C GLN A 229 18.34 -1.03 -5.40
N ASN A 230 19.10 -0.36 -6.27
CA ASN A 230 18.77 0.99 -6.75
C ASN A 230 17.49 0.96 -7.61
N ARG A 231 17.38 -0.02 -8.51
CA ARG A 231 16.21 -0.17 -9.36
C ARG A 231 14.97 -0.51 -8.56
N LEU A 232 15.09 -1.46 -7.62
CA LEU A 232 14.02 -1.83 -6.71
C LEU A 232 13.54 -0.62 -5.90
N THR A 233 14.45 0.13 -5.29
CA THR A 233 14.11 1.34 -4.52
C THR A 233 13.37 2.36 -5.39
N GLN A 234 13.86 2.63 -6.60
CA GLN A 234 13.23 3.57 -7.53
C GLN A 234 11.78 3.17 -7.84
N VAL A 235 11.54 1.92 -8.19
CA VAL A 235 10.20 1.43 -8.55
C VAL A 235 9.26 1.48 -7.34
N LEU A 236 9.68 0.96 -6.18
CA LEU A 236 8.83 0.95 -4.99
C LEU A 236 8.53 2.37 -4.48
N THR A 237 9.50 3.30 -4.53
CA THR A 237 9.25 4.71 -4.21
C THR A 237 8.22 5.32 -5.16
N GLY A 238 8.33 5.04 -6.47
CA GLY A 238 7.34 5.49 -7.46
C GLY A 238 5.92 4.96 -7.18
N VAL A 239 5.80 3.73 -6.69
CA VAL A 239 4.49 3.19 -6.25
C VAL A 239 3.94 3.96 -5.06
N VAL A 240 4.76 4.28 -4.07
CA VAL A 240 4.32 5.08 -2.90
C VAL A 240 3.86 6.46 -3.35
N GLU A 241 4.67 7.16 -4.15
CA GLU A 241 4.32 8.48 -4.70
C GLU A 241 3.01 8.42 -5.48
N TYR A 242 2.84 7.42 -6.34
CA TYR A 242 1.58 7.22 -7.08
C TYR A 242 0.39 7.03 -6.14
N CYS A 243 0.50 6.17 -5.13
CA CYS A 243 -0.59 5.91 -4.19
C CYS A 243 -0.95 7.16 -3.38
N VAL A 244 0.05 7.85 -2.84
CA VAL A 244 -0.13 9.09 -2.03
C VAL A 244 -0.80 10.18 -2.86
N ASN A 245 -0.32 10.43 -4.08
CA ASN A 245 -0.89 11.46 -4.94
C ASN A 245 -2.30 11.09 -5.46
N SER A 246 -2.57 9.79 -5.68
CA SER A 246 -3.89 9.33 -6.11
C SER A 246 -4.97 9.46 -5.02
N VAL A 247 -4.60 9.26 -3.76
CA VAL A 247 -5.49 9.43 -2.61
C VAL A 247 -5.71 10.91 -2.28
N GLY A 248 -4.67 11.71 -2.42
CA GLY A 248 -4.61 13.08 -1.92
C GLY A 248 -4.26 13.13 -0.43
N VAL A 249 -3.70 14.24 0.00
CA VAL A 249 -3.14 14.40 1.35
C VAL A 249 -3.76 15.60 2.05
N ASP A 250 -4.36 15.39 3.20
CA ASP A 250 -4.89 16.47 4.02
C ASP A 250 -3.77 17.27 4.69
N LEU A 251 -3.72 18.59 4.44
CA LEU A 251 -2.70 19.50 4.95
C LEU A 251 -2.71 19.63 6.47
N ASN A 252 -3.90 19.50 7.08
CA ASN A 252 -4.10 19.74 8.49
C ASN A 252 -3.77 18.52 9.37
N SER A 253 -3.81 17.32 8.81
CA SER A 253 -3.54 16.06 9.55
C SER A 253 -2.26 15.34 9.13
N ALA A 254 -1.75 15.59 7.93
CA ALA A 254 -0.63 14.84 7.38
C ALA A 254 0.68 14.97 8.18
N SER A 255 1.39 13.85 8.30
CA SER A 255 2.74 13.81 8.85
C SER A 255 3.78 14.34 7.85
N PRO A 256 4.97 14.80 8.32
CA PRO A 256 6.06 15.17 7.42
C PRO A 256 6.48 14.05 6.47
N SER A 257 6.40 12.79 6.93
CA SER A 257 6.72 11.62 6.12
C SER A 257 5.73 11.47 4.95
N LEU A 258 4.43 11.63 5.21
CA LEU A 258 3.39 11.56 4.17
C LEU A 258 3.54 12.69 3.16
N LEU A 259 3.71 13.91 3.64
CA LEU A 259 3.90 15.08 2.78
C LEU A 259 5.13 14.97 1.87
N SER A 260 6.19 14.28 2.31
CA SER A 260 7.42 14.13 1.50
C SER A 260 7.26 13.29 0.24
N TYR A 261 6.18 12.51 0.12
CA TYR A 261 5.82 11.73 -1.07
C TYR A 261 4.84 12.46 -1.99
N VAL A 262 4.36 13.63 -1.60
CA VAL A 262 3.53 14.47 -2.48
C VAL A 262 4.40 15.06 -3.58
N SER A 263 3.94 14.99 -4.82
CA SER A 263 4.64 15.54 -5.99
C SER A 263 5.01 17.01 -5.76
N GLY A 264 6.24 17.38 -6.06
CA GLY A 264 6.77 18.73 -5.84
C GLY A 264 7.23 19.02 -4.41
N LEU A 265 6.98 18.15 -3.44
CA LEU A 265 7.47 18.30 -2.07
C LEU A 265 8.70 17.42 -1.81
N ASN A 266 9.57 17.89 -0.94
CA ASN A 266 10.66 17.12 -0.38
C ASN A 266 10.61 17.17 1.16
N SER A 267 11.43 16.35 1.82
CA SER A 267 11.44 16.26 3.28
C SER A 267 11.68 17.61 4.00
N SER A 268 12.44 18.52 3.39
CA SER A 268 12.67 19.87 3.98
C SER A 268 11.40 20.73 3.91
N ILE A 269 10.71 20.72 2.76
CA ILE A 269 9.47 21.50 2.57
C ILE A 269 8.34 20.88 3.41
N ALA A 270 8.24 19.55 3.46
CA ALA A 270 7.28 18.84 4.29
C ALA A 270 7.39 19.21 5.78
N LYS A 271 8.61 19.31 6.31
CA LYS A 271 8.86 19.80 7.67
C LYS A 271 8.45 21.25 7.86
N ASN A 272 8.79 22.14 6.91
CA ASN A 272 8.40 23.54 6.98
C ASN A 272 6.88 23.72 6.96
N ILE A 273 6.15 22.90 6.19
CA ILE A 273 4.67 22.90 6.16
C ILE A 273 4.12 22.56 7.54
N VAL A 274 4.65 21.51 8.18
CA VAL A 274 4.18 21.09 9.51
C VAL A 274 4.55 22.11 10.59
N GLU A 275 5.73 22.75 10.49
CA GLU A 275 6.12 23.85 11.39
C GLU A 275 5.18 25.04 11.22
N TYR A 276 4.94 25.48 10.00
CA TYR A 276 4.03 26.58 9.72
C TYR A 276 2.59 26.27 10.16
N ARG A 277 2.12 25.02 9.98
CA ARG A 277 0.84 24.57 10.51
C ARG A 277 0.73 24.73 12.03
N LYS A 278 1.80 24.45 12.78
CA LYS A 278 1.83 24.68 14.24
C LYS A 278 1.74 26.16 14.61
N GLU A 279 2.29 27.06 13.78
CA GLU A 279 2.24 28.50 14.01
C GLU A 279 0.83 29.06 13.77
N ILE A 280 0.15 28.62 12.69
CA ILE A 280 -1.18 29.12 12.31
C ILE A 280 -2.33 28.28 12.89
N ASN A 281 -2.03 27.15 13.55
CA ASN A 281 -2.91 26.07 14.03
C ASN A 281 -3.65 25.31 12.92
N HIS A 282 -4.06 25.95 11.83
CA HIS A 282 -4.87 25.36 10.78
C HIS A 282 -4.65 26.06 9.44
N PHE A 283 -4.58 25.29 8.35
CA PHE A 283 -4.65 25.83 7.00
C PHE A 283 -6.10 26.00 6.59
N ASP A 284 -6.52 27.22 6.25
CA ASP A 284 -7.85 27.53 5.76
C ASP A 284 -7.94 27.53 4.23
N SER A 285 -6.79 27.70 3.55
CA SER A 285 -6.69 27.64 2.09
C SER A 285 -5.35 27.11 1.60
N ARG A 286 -5.34 26.51 0.41
CA ARG A 286 -4.12 26.04 -0.26
C ARG A 286 -3.14 27.18 -0.53
N GLU A 287 -3.63 28.41 -0.76
CA GLU A 287 -2.80 29.58 -1.01
C GLU A 287 -1.87 29.93 0.16
N GLN A 288 -2.22 29.54 1.38
CA GLN A 288 -1.36 29.76 2.55
C GLN A 288 -0.01 29.01 2.43
N LEU A 289 0.10 27.98 1.56
CA LEU A 289 1.37 27.34 1.24
C LEU A 289 2.39 28.30 0.61
N LEU A 290 1.94 29.35 -0.04
CA LEU A 290 2.83 30.40 -0.57
C LEU A 290 3.60 31.13 0.52
N LYS A 291 3.11 31.13 1.76
CA LYS A 291 3.76 31.72 2.94
C LYS A 291 4.76 30.76 3.60
N VAL A 292 4.72 29.48 3.27
CA VAL A 292 5.66 28.47 3.81
C VAL A 292 7.04 28.69 3.21
N LYS A 293 8.10 28.53 4.00
CA LYS A 293 9.49 28.62 3.54
C LYS A 293 9.74 27.61 2.41
N LYS A 294 10.15 28.09 1.22
CA LYS A 294 10.27 27.33 -0.04
C LYS A 294 8.93 26.84 -0.62
N GLY A 295 7.79 27.20 -0.02
CA GLY A 295 6.45 26.85 -0.50
C GLY A 295 6.12 27.33 -1.91
N PRO A 296 6.40 28.60 -2.28
CA PRO A 296 6.01 29.14 -3.57
C PRO A 296 6.48 28.35 -4.79
N LYS A 297 7.73 27.80 -4.74
CA LYS A 297 8.25 26.98 -5.84
C LYS A 297 7.62 25.60 -5.95
N ALA A 298 7.10 25.08 -4.86
CA ALA A 298 6.48 23.76 -4.80
C ALA A 298 4.95 23.83 -5.05
N TYR A 299 4.34 25.00 -4.81
CA TYR A 299 2.89 25.20 -4.84
C TYR A 299 2.25 24.74 -6.15
N GLU A 300 2.77 25.18 -7.29
CA GLU A 300 2.28 24.79 -8.61
C GLU A 300 2.30 23.28 -8.87
N GLN A 301 3.21 22.56 -8.23
CA GLN A 301 3.36 21.11 -8.42
C GLN A 301 2.55 20.30 -7.41
N CYS A 302 2.39 20.80 -6.18
CA CYS A 302 1.80 20.00 -5.09
C CYS A 302 0.33 20.34 -4.82
N ALA A 303 -0.15 21.53 -5.18
CA ALA A 303 -1.46 22.01 -4.75
C ALA A 303 -2.62 21.10 -5.15
N GLY A 304 -2.58 20.49 -6.34
CA GLY A 304 -3.62 19.56 -6.82
C GLY A 304 -3.70 18.24 -6.02
N PHE A 305 -2.67 17.89 -5.26
CA PHE A 305 -2.62 16.65 -4.46
C PHE A 305 -2.90 16.88 -2.98
N LEU A 306 -2.96 18.13 -2.55
CA LEU A 306 -3.22 18.50 -1.17
C LEU A 306 -4.71 18.81 -0.98
N ARG A 307 -5.24 18.51 0.18
CA ARG A 307 -6.66 18.69 0.53
C ARG A 307 -6.78 19.52 1.81
N ILE A 308 -7.85 20.30 1.90
CA ILE A 308 -8.30 20.97 3.12
C ILE A 308 -9.79 20.74 3.24
N THR A 309 -10.18 19.90 4.20
CA THR A 309 -11.57 19.44 4.33
C THR A 309 -12.50 20.56 4.78
N ASP A 310 -12.05 21.38 5.74
CA ASP A 310 -12.82 22.46 6.37
C ASP A 310 -12.33 23.85 5.95
N GLY A 311 -11.79 23.98 4.72
CA GLY A 311 -11.25 25.23 4.20
C GLY A 311 -12.30 26.24 3.80
N GLU A 312 -11.86 27.49 3.59
CA GLU A 312 -12.71 28.58 3.10
C GLU A 312 -13.24 28.31 1.69
N ASN A 313 -12.37 27.81 0.81
CA ASN A 313 -12.74 27.45 -0.57
C ASN A 313 -13.06 25.94 -0.66
N VAL A 314 -14.29 25.63 -1.06
CA VAL A 314 -14.75 24.24 -1.25
C VAL A 314 -13.90 23.45 -2.25
N LEU A 315 -13.31 24.12 -3.22
CA LEU A 315 -12.44 23.49 -4.22
C LEU A 315 -11.11 22.98 -3.63
N ASP A 316 -10.71 23.51 -2.47
CA ASP A 316 -9.52 23.02 -1.75
C ASP A 316 -9.68 21.59 -1.23
N ASN A 317 -10.91 21.08 -1.14
CA ASN A 317 -11.20 19.66 -0.85
C ASN A 317 -11.37 18.80 -2.11
N THR A 318 -10.92 19.25 -3.27
CA THR A 318 -11.02 18.48 -4.53
C THR A 318 -9.65 18.27 -5.16
N ALA A 319 -9.53 17.43 -6.19
CA ALA A 319 -8.30 17.32 -6.98
C ALA A 319 -8.19 18.41 -8.07
N VAL A 320 -9.16 19.31 -8.17
CA VAL A 320 -9.08 20.45 -9.08
C VAL A 320 -7.87 21.32 -8.72
N HIS A 321 -7.01 21.58 -9.70
CA HIS A 321 -5.84 22.41 -9.49
C HIS A 321 -6.23 23.88 -9.33
N PRO A 322 -5.57 24.67 -8.46
CA PRO A 322 -5.91 26.08 -8.24
C PRO A 322 -5.97 26.95 -9.51
N GLU A 323 -5.14 26.64 -10.50
CA GLU A 323 -5.19 27.32 -11.82
C GLU A 323 -6.53 27.15 -12.54
N SER A 324 -7.25 26.07 -12.25
CA SER A 324 -8.55 25.75 -12.85
C SER A 324 -9.74 26.20 -12.02
N TYR A 325 -9.54 26.85 -10.87
CA TYR A 325 -10.64 27.28 -9.99
C TYR A 325 -11.62 28.21 -10.68
N GLN A 326 -11.13 29.20 -11.43
CA GLN A 326 -12.00 30.11 -12.18
C GLN A 326 -12.89 29.38 -13.19
N SER A 327 -12.35 28.35 -13.84
CA SER A 327 -13.10 27.53 -14.80
C SER A 327 -14.10 26.61 -14.08
N ALA A 328 -13.76 26.07 -12.91
CA ALA A 328 -14.66 25.30 -12.08
C ALA A 328 -15.82 26.14 -11.54
N GLU A 329 -15.56 27.36 -11.08
CA GLU A 329 -16.60 28.30 -10.67
C GLU A 329 -17.53 28.69 -11.82
N LYS A 330 -16.98 28.91 -13.04
CA LYS A 330 -17.81 29.18 -14.23
C LYS A 330 -18.69 27.97 -14.55
N LEU A 331 -18.15 26.75 -14.44
CA LEU A 331 -18.89 25.50 -14.65
C LEU A 331 -20.06 25.39 -13.67
N LEU A 332 -19.83 25.62 -12.39
CA LEU A 332 -20.89 25.61 -11.36
C LEU A 332 -21.97 26.65 -11.65
N LYS A 333 -21.57 27.87 -11.95
CA LYS A 333 -22.51 28.97 -12.32
C LYS A 333 -23.31 28.65 -13.57
N LEU A 334 -22.71 27.99 -14.57
CA LEU A 334 -23.35 27.63 -15.83
C LEU A 334 -24.55 26.69 -15.63
N PHE A 335 -24.49 25.86 -14.61
CA PHE A 335 -25.54 24.90 -14.24
C PHE A 335 -26.34 25.31 -13.00
N ASN A 336 -26.20 26.58 -12.53
CA ASN A 336 -26.85 27.12 -11.33
C ASN A 336 -26.55 26.29 -10.06
N LEU A 337 -25.34 25.77 -9.94
CA LEU A 337 -24.84 25.05 -8.79
C LEU A 337 -24.04 25.98 -7.88
N THR A 338 -24.08 25.73 -6.59
CA THR A 338 -23.46 26.54 -5.55
C THR A 338 -22.38 25.76 -4.80
N ASP A 339 -21.52 26.46 -4.06
CA ASP A 339 -20.55 25.85 -3.16
C ASP A 339 -21.22 24.97 -2.10
N ALA A 340 -22.46 25.29 -1.71
CA ALA A 340 -23.24 24.45 -0.79
C ALA A 340 -23.60 23.10 -1.43
N ASP A 341 -23.88 23.06 -2.74
CA ASP A 341 -24.17 21.83 -3.45
C ASP A 341 -22.91 20.94 -3.54
N VAL A 342 -21.73 21.56 -3.74
CA VAL A 342 -20.45 20.85 -3.70
C VAL A 342 -20.20 20.27 -2.31
N LYS A 343 -20.35 21.05 -1.23
CA LYS A 343 -20.20 20.58 0.16
C LYS A 343 -21.17 19.48 0.54
N ALA A 344 -22.39 19.54 0.02
CA ALA A 344 -23.44 18.55 0.28
C ALA A 344 -23.34 17.29 -0.59
N ASN A 345 -22.35 17.20 -1.49
CA ASN A 345 -22.23 16.10 -2.47
C ASN A 345 -23.44 15.95 -3.41
N ASN A 346 -24.16 17.04 -3.73
CA ASN A 346 -25.38 17.04 -4.54
C ASN A 346 -25.12 17.26 -6.04
N LEU A 347 -23.96 16.84 -6.55
CA LEU A 347 -23.55 17.08 -7.93
C LEU A 347 -23.66 15.84 -8.83
N GLU A 348 -24.42 14.82 -8.43
CA GLU A 348 -24.58 13.57 -9.20
C GLU A 348 -25.18 13.80 -10.61
N SER A 349 -25.97 14.84 -10.78
CA SER A 349 -26.57 15.21 -12.07
C SER A 349 -25.61 15.96 -13.02
N LEU A 350 -24.52 16.54 -12.51
CA LEU A 350 -23.59 17.36 -13.29
C LEU A 350 -23.03 16.66 -14.54
N PRO A 351 -22.56 15.40 -14.48
CA PRO A 351 -22.07 14.69 -15.66
C PRO A 351 -23.14 14.56 -16.77
N SER A 352 -24.41 14.33 -16.37
CA SER A 352 -25.52 14.21 -17.30
C SER A 352 -25.89 15.55 -17.93
N LEU A 353 -25.86 16.63 -17.16
CA LEU A 353 -26.12 18.00 -17.63
C LEU A 353 -25.06 18.46 -18.62
N VAL A 354 -23.79 18.17 -18.37
CA VAL A 354 -22.68 18.49 -19.27
C VAL A 354 -22.81 17.73 -20.59
N LYS A 355 -23.17 16.44 -20.56
CA LYS A 355 -23.42 15.65 -21.75
C LYS A 355 -24.59 16.16 -22.58
N LEU A 356 -25.69 16.54 -21.93
CA LEU A 356 -26.87 17.11 -22.61
C LEU A 356 -26.58 18.44 -23.29
N LYS A 357 -25.76 19.30 -22.69
CA LYS A 357 -25.36 20.59 -23.28
C LYS A 357 -24.28 20.42 -24.37
N GLY A 358 -23.54 19.31 -24.35
CA GLY A 358 -22.41 18.98 -25.22
C GLY A 358 -21.08 19.39 -24.62
N GLU A 359 -20.21 18.40 -24.40
CA GLU A 359 -18.91 18.56 -23.71
C GLU A 359 -18.01 19.60 -24.39
N GLU A 360 -17.97 19.63 -25.73
CA GLU A 360 -17.17 20.60 -26.49
C GLU A 360 -17.64 22.04 -26.27
N LYS A 361 -18.97 22.27 -26.29
CA LYS A 361 -19.55 23.61 -26.05
C LYS A 361 -19.30 24.10 -24.63
N VAL A 362 -19.47 23.21 -23.65
CA VAL A 362 -19.22 23.55 -22.25
C VAL A 362 -17.73 23.86 -22.03
N ALA A 363 -16.83 23.07 -22.59
CA ALA A 363 -15.39 23.28 -22.49
C ALA A 363 -14.96 24.63 -23.08
N GLU A 364 -15.48 24.99 -24.25
CA GLU A 364 -15.24 26.29 -24.88
C GLU A 364 -15.78 27.47 -24.02
N GLU A 365 -17.00 27.31 -23.47
CA GLU A 365 -17.67 28.36 -22.65
C GLU A 365 -16.93 28.64 -21.35
N ILE A 366 -16.31 27.62 -20.70
CA ILE A 366 -15.52 27.79 -19.49
C ILE A 366 -14.03 28.03 -19.74
N GLY A 367 -13.57 27.88 -21.01
CA GLY A 367 -12.22 28.17 -21.46
C GLY A 367 -11.18 27.10 -21.12
N VAL A 368 -11.58 25.82 -21.21
CA VAL A 368 -10.67 24.66 -20.98
C VAL A 368 -10.79 23.63 -22.13
N GLY A 369 -9.89 22.66 -22.17
CA GLY A 369 -10.02 21.52 -23.06
C GLY A 369 -11.03 20.49 -22.54
N VAL A 370 -11.61 19.69 -23.44
CA VAL A 370 -12.58 18.64 -23.10
C VAL A 370 -12.02 17.64 -22.05
N PRO A 371 -10.76 17.16 -22.14
CA PRO A 371 -10.21 16.29 -21.10
C PRO A 371 -10.23 16.95 -19.72
N THR A 372 -9.82 18.22 -19.62
CA THR A 372 -9.82 18.97 -18.36
C THR A 372 -11.24 19.17 -17.82
N LEU A 373 -12.23 19.42 -18.68
CA LEU A 373 -13.63 19.48 -18.29
C LEU A 373 -14.10 18.14 -17.70
N VAL A 374 -13.81 17.03 -18.36
CA VAL A 374 -14.22 15.69 -17.90
C VAL A 374 -13.61 15.37 -16.52
N ASP A 375 -12.33 15.65 -16.32
CA ASP A 375 -11.66 15.46 -15.04
C ASP A 375 -12.25 16.38 -13.97
N MET A 376 -12.47 17.65 -14.28
CA MET A 376 -13.09 18.62 -13.37
C MET A 376 -14.49 18.17 -12.94
N VAL A 377 -15.34 17.73 -13.87
CA VAL A 377 -16.69 17.22 -13.58
C VAL A 377 -16.61 15.99 -12.66
N LYS A 378 -15.68 15.08 -12.93
CA LYS A 378 -15.48 13.88 -12.11
C LYS A 378 -15.07 14.23 -10.67
N GLU A 379 -14.16 15.18 -10.51
CA GLU A 379 -13.68 15.62 -9.19
C GLU A 379 -14.74 16.41 -8.41
N LEU A 380 -15.50 17.27 -9.08
CA LEU A 380 -16.58 18.01 -8.45
C LEU A 380 -17.75 17.13 -8.03
N THR A 381 -18.02 16.05 -8.77
CA THR A 381 -19.10 15.09 -8.44
C THR A 381 -18.82 14.34 -7.15
N LYS A 382 -17.56 14.19 -6.77
CA LYS A 382 -17.15 13.46 -5.54
C LYS A 382 -16.00 14.20 -4.85
N PRO A 383 -16.26 15.40 -4.29
CA PRO A 383 -15.22 16.18 -3.63
C PRO A 383 -14.70 15.43 -2.40
N GLY A 384 -13.39 15.49 -2.19
CA GLY A 384 -12.73 14.86 -1.04
C GLY A 384 -12.80 13.33 -0.99
N ARG A 385 -13.21 12.67 -2.09
CA ARG A 385 -13.29 11.21 -2.14
C ARG A 385 -11.91 10.60 -1.98
N ASP A 386 -11.81 9.74 -1.00
CA ASP A 386 -10.68 8.83 -0.83
C ASP A 386 -10.93 7.57 -1.69
N ILE A 387 -10.10 7.33 -2.70
CA ILE A 387 -10.24 6.16 -3.60
C ILE A 387 -10.20 4.83 -2.84
N ARG A 388 -9.66 4.83 -1.63
CA ARG A 388 -9.59 3.65 -0.75
C ARG A 388 -10.94 3.27 -0.16
N GLU A 389 -11.93 4.15 -0.17
CA GLU A 389 -13.29 3.85 0.32
C GLU A 389 -14.01 2.81 -0.57
N ASP A 390 -13.63 2.71 -1.84
CA ASP A 390 -14.14 1.68 -2.76
C ASP A 390 -13.42 0.34 -2.61
N MET A 391 -12.30 0.31 -1.86
CA MET A 391 -11.54 -0.91 -1.63
C MET A 391 -12.19 -1.80 -0.57
N PRO A 392 -11.94 -3.11 -0.59
CA PRO A 392 -12.46 -4.00 0.44
C PRO A 392 -12.05 -3.54 1.83
N LYS A 393 -13.05 -3.41 2.72
CA LYS A 393 -12.78 -3.09 4.13
C LYS A 393 -12.08 -4.26 4.81
N PRO A 394 -11.22 -4.01 5.83
CA PRO A 394 -10.64 -5.07 6.64
C PRO A 394 -11.72 -6.01 7.20
N VAL A 395 -11.41 -7.30 7.22
CA VAL A 395 -12.34 -8.31 7.76
C VAL A 395 -12.33 -8.20 9.27
N LEU A 396 -13.45 -7.74 9.84
CA LEU A 396 -13.67 -7.70 11.29
C LEU A 396 -14.29 -9.02 11.73
N ARG A 397 -13.78 -9.58 12.83
CA ARG A 397 -14.21 -10.85 13.41
C ARG A 397 -14.60 -10.65 14.88
N ALA A 398 -15.58 -11.40 15.34
CA ALA A 398 -15.98 -11.47 16.75
C ALA A 398 -15.67 -12.83 17.37
N GLU A 399 -15.47 -13.86 16.56
CA GLU A 399 -15.24 -15.23 16.98
C GLU A 399 -14.12 -15.89 16.20
N LEU A 400 -13.46 -16.86 16.82
CA LEU A 400 -12.45 -17.68 16.16
C LEU A 400 -13.14 -18.72 15.26
N LEU A 401 -12.83 -18.71 13.99
CA LEU A 401 -13.16 -19.79 13.09
C LEU A 401 -12.09 -20.89 13.24
N SER A 402 -12.45 -22.04 13.80
CA SER A 402 -11.62 -23.23 13.80
C SER A 402 -12.01 -24.20 12.69
N LEU A 403 -11.08 -25.03 12.23
CA LEU A 403 -11.38 -26.11 11.27
C LEU A 403 -12.52 -27.03 11.74
N GLU A 404 -12.62 -27.26 13.05
CA GLU A 404 -13.66 -28.08 13.67
C GLU A 404 -15.05 -27.46 13.56
N ASN A 405 -15.13 -26.13 13.42
CA ASN A 405 -16.40 -25.40 13.30
C ASN A 405 -16.86 -25.29 11.85
N LEU A 406 -16.03 -25.67 10.88
CA LEU A 406 -16.40 -25.66 9.47
C LEU A 406 -17.36 -26.83 9.19
N LYS A 407 -18.49 -26.51 8.58
CA LYS A 407 -19.49 -27.50 8.13
C LYS A 407 -19.61 -27.42 6.62
N GLU A 408 -19.78 -28.56 5.98
CA GLU A 408 -20.08 -28.64 4.56
C GLU A 408 -21.32 -27.79 4.24
N GLY A 409 -21.22 -27.01 3.16
CA GLY A 409 -22.27 -26.08 2.75
C GLY A 409 -22.22 -24.69 3.38
N MET A 410 -21.35 -24.45 4.36
CA MET A 410 -21.20 -23.15 5.01
C MET A 410 -20.62 -22.13 4.02
N ILE A 411 -21.19 -20.93 3.99
CA ILE A 411 -20.70 -19.81 3.17
C ILE A 411 -19.92 -18.87 4.08
N ILE A 412 -18.64 -18.66 3.76
CA ILE A 412 -17.71 -17.88 4.57
C ILE A 412 -17.07 -16.81 3.69
N LYS A 413 -16.89 -15.62 4.25
CA LYS A 413 -16.14 -14.55 3.60
C LYS A 413 -14.64 -14.84 3.70
N GLY A 414 -13.97 -14.95 2.56
CA GLY A 414 -12.53 -15.18 2.51
C GLY A 414 -11.80 -14.13 1.68
N THR A 415 -10.48 -14.07 1.86
CA THR A 415 -9.59 -13.17 1.12
C THR A 415 -8.61 -14.01 0.30
N VAL A 416 -8.47 -13.71 -0.98
CA VAL A 416 -7.51 -14.38 -1.88
C VAL A 416 -6.10 -14.05 -1.44
N ARG A 417 -5.33 -15.06 -1.00
CA ARG A 417 -3.92 -14.89 -0.61
C ARG A 417 -2.94 -15.15 -1.74
N ASN A 418 -3.23 -16.15 -2.55
CA ASN A 418 -2.36 -16.52 -3.65
C ASN A 418 -3.17 -17.11 -4.79
N VAL A 419 -2.76 -16.83 -6.03
CA VAL A 419 -3.37 -17.36 -7.26
C VAL A 419 -2.30 -18.16 -8.01
N ILE A 420 -2.62 -19.42 -8.30
CA ILE A 420 -1.74 -20.37 -8.97
C ILE A 420 -2.47 -21.01 -10.16
N ASP A 421 -1.76 -21.75 -11.02
CA ASP A 421 -2.28 -22.27 -12.28
C ASP A 421 -3.54 -23.17 -12.12
N PHE A 422 -3.62 -23.90 -11.04
CA PHE A 422 -4.73 -24.84 -10.79
C PHE A 422 -5.79 -24.33 -9.81
N GLY A 423 -5.65 -23.11 -9.28
CA GLY A 423 -6.63 -22.56 -8.35
C GLY A 423 -6.17 -21.33 -7.59
N ALA A 424 -6.84 -21.05 -6.49
CA ALA A 424 -6.48 -19.95 -5.58
C ALA A 424 -6.53 -20.39 -4.13
N PHE A 425 -5.59 -19.93 -3.34
CA PHE A 425 -5.59 -20.07 -1.89
C PHE A 425 -6.33 -18.90 -1.26
N ILE A 426 -7.32 -19.24 -0.43
CA ILE A 426 -8.23 -18.29 0.21
C ILE A 426 -8.07 -18.37 1.72
N ASP A 427 -7.71 -17.27 2.34
CA ASP A 427 -7.79 -17.12 3.79
C ASP A 427 -9.24 -16.92 4.21
N ILE A 428 -9.81 -17.90 4.86
CA ILE A 428 -11.17 -17.88 5.42
C ILE A 428 -11.18 -17.63 6.92
N GLY A 429 -10.01 -17.35 7.51
CA GLY A 429 -9.87 -17.06 8.94
C GLY A 429 -9.64 -18.27 9.82
N VAL A 430 -9.41 -19.44 9.22
CA VAL A 430 -8.81 -20.60 9.90
C VAL A 430 -7.30 -20.60 9.62
N HIS A 431 -6.53 -21.29 10.48
CA HIS A 431 -5.07 -21.28 10.39
C HIS A 431 -4.48 -21.92 9.12
N GLN A 432 -5.32 -22.47 8.27
CA GLN A 432 -4.94 -23.08 7.00
C GLN A 432 -5.78 -22.45 5.89
N ASP A 433 -5.10 -21.99 4.84
CA ASP A 433 -5.79 -21.44 3.68
C ASP A 433 -6.57 -22.54 2.97
N GLY A 434 -7.82 -22.22 2.58
CA GLY A 434 -8.64 -23.10 1.76
C GLY A 434 -8.20 -23.02 0.29
N LEU A 435 -8.18 -24.15 -0.41
CA LEU A 435 -7.93 -24.18 -1.85
C LEU A 435 -9.26 -24.17 -2.61
N VAL A 436 -9.43 -23.19 -3.50
CA VAL A 436 -10.50 -23.17 -4.51
C VAL A 436 -9.89 -23.60 -5.84
N HIS A 437 -10.24 -24.79 -6.30
CA HIS A 437 -9.77 -25.32 -7.58
C HIS A 437 -10.31 -24.50 -8.77
N ILE A 438 -9.56 -24.40 -9.87
CA ILE A 438 -9.93 -23.60 -11.04
C ILE A 438 -11.34 -23.91 -11.57
N SER A 439 -11.77 -25.16 -11.49
CA SER A 439 -13.10 -25.61 -11.94
C SER A 439 -14.26 -25.09 -11.05
N GLN A 440 -13.96 -24.55 -9.88
CA GLN A 440 -14.93 -24.02 -8.91
C GLN A 440 -14.94 -22.49 -8.82
N ILE A 441 -14.04 -21.81 -9.54
CA ILE A 441 -13.92 -20.36 -9.52
C ILE A 441 -15.04 -19.68 -10.35
N SER A 442 -15.42 -20.27 -11.48
CA SER A 442 -16.38 -19.68 -12.42
C SER A 442 -17.24 -20.73 -13.10
N ASN A 443 -18.48 -20.36 -13.40
CA ASN A 443 -19.38 -21.16 -14.24
C ASN A 443 -18.99 -21.12 -15.74
N LYS A 444 -18.06 -20.23 -16.13
CA LYS A 444 -17.52 -20.13 -17.48
C LYS A 444 -16.12 -20.74 -17.49
N PHE A 445 -15.73 -21.32 -18.62
CA PHE A 445 -14.36 -21.79 -18.79
C PHE A 445 -13.38 -20.61 -18.67
N ILE A 446 -12.42 -20.72 -17.77
CA ILE A 446 -11.31 -19.78 -17.59
C ILE A 446 -10.00 -20.51 -17.88
N LYS A 447 -9.09 -19.85 -18.57
CA LYS A 447 -7.80 -20.42 -18.93
C LYS A 447 -6.84 -20.38 -17.74
N HIS A 448 -6.89 -19.30 -16.98
CA HIS A 448 -6.05 -19.11 -15.80
C HIS A 448 -6.88 -18.47 -14.66
N PRO A 449 -6.68 -18.89 -13.41
CA PRO A 449 -7.41 -18.30 -12.27
C PRO A 449 -7.22 -16.78 -12.12
N SER A 450 -6.07 -16.24 -12.51
CA SER A 450 -5.78 -14.80 -12.50
C SER A 450 -6.62 -13.97 -13.48
N ASP A 451 -7.34 -14.63 -14.42
CA ASP A 451 -8.27 -13.93 -15.33
C ASP A 451 -9.52 -13.42 -14.57
N VAL A 452 -9.80 -14.00 -13.38
CA VAL A 452 -11.02 -13.74 -12.60
C VAL A 452 -10.73 -13.31 -11.18
N LEU A 453 -9.62 -13.80 -10.59
CA LEU A 453 -9.26 -13.55 -9.20
C LEU A 453 -7.99 -12.72 -9.09
N THR A 454 -7.98 -11.80 -8.14
CA THR A 454 -6.80 -11.01 -7.77
C THR A 454 -6.44 -11.21 -6.31
N VAL A 455 -5.15 -11.19 -6.00
CA VAL A 455 -4.66 -11.26 -4.61
C VAL A 455 -5.22 -10.07 -3.82
N GLY A 456 -5.71 -10.35 -2.61
CA GLY A 456 -6.39 -9.36 -1.76
C GLY A 456 -7.89 -9.22 -2.02
N GLN A 457 -8.44 -9.83 -3.07
CA GLN A 457 -9.87 -9.81 -3.35
C GLN A 457 -10.66 -10.56 -2.27
N GLN A 458 -11.76 -9.96 -1.80
CA GLN A 458 -12.69 -10.61 -0.89
C GLN A 458 -13.82 -11.28 -1.67
N LEU A 459 -14.14 -12.50 -1.31
CA LEU A 459 -15.22 -13.28 -1.92
C LEU A 459 -15.88 -14.21 -0.92
N ASN A 460 -17.11 -14.63 -1.23
CA ASN A 460 -17.79 -15.64 -0.46
C ASN A 460 -17.43 -17.02 -1.01
N VAL A 461 -16.89 -17.88 -0.16
CA VAL A 461 -16.56 -19.27 -0.50
C VAL A 461 -17.48 -20.23 0.24
N LYS A 462 -17.87 -21.30 -0.44
CA LYS A 462 -18.65 -22.38 0.14
C LYS A 462 -17.70 -23.51 0.53
N VAL A 463 -17.80 -23.97 1.76
CA VAL A 463 -17.08 -25.15 2.26
C VAL A 463 -17.68 -26.39 1.60
N LEU A 464 -16.82 -27.21 0.99
CA LEU A 464 -17.19 -28.47 0.32
C LEU A 464 -16.88 -29.66 1.19
#